data_f8e06cb418b8bbac98390ad335bb403b
#
_entry.id   f8e06cb418b8bbac98390ad335bb403b
#
_cell.length_a   1.000
_cell.length_b   1.000
_cell.length_c   1.000
_cell.angle_alpha   90.00
_cell.angle_beta   90.00
_cell.angle_gamma   90.00
#
_symmetry.space_group_name_H-M   'P 1'
#
loop_
_entity.id
_entity.type
_entity.pdbx_description
1 polymer ?
#
loop_
_entity_poly.entity_id
_entity_poly.type
_entity_poly.pdbx_seq_one_letter_code
_entity_poly.pdbx_strand_id
1 'polypeptide(L)'
;MKIINTLTKTAICLVISTGLLSLPVNAQKSQKLTDPEIASVAVTANQIDIDYAKIAIKKTKNANVKSFAQTMAKDHQAVIDQAVALATKLKVTPKDNATTKAFLAGAAKTRAMLNSKTGKAFDKAYVDNEVAYHKAAINEVENVLVPDATNGELKALLQSALPLFKEHLAHAEMIQKQLSK
;
A
#
# COMPACT_ATOMS: atom_id res chain seq x y z
N MET A 1 -79.28 25.63 21.31
CA MET A 1 -78.29 26.19 22.23
C MET A 1 -77.00 25.40 22.14
N LYS A 2 -76.05 25.89 21.38
CA LYS A 2 -74.78 25.20 21.08
C LYS A 2 -73.68 25.77 21.96
N ILE A 3 -73.07 24.93 22.78
CA ILE A 3 -71.94 25.29 23.62
C ILE A 3 -70.67 24.94 22.84
N ILE A 4 -69.87 26.00 22.54
CA ILE A 4 -68.62 25.84 21.85
C ILE A 4 -67.50 25.75 22.89
N ASN A 5 -66.88 24.56 23.04
CA ASN A 5 -65.70 24.42 23.90
C ASN A 5 -64.44 24.74 23.09
N THR A 6 -63.80 25.80 23.50
CA THR A 6 -62.50 26.23 22.97
C THR A 6 -61.39 25.50 23.71
N LEU A 7 -60.71 24.53 23.05
CA LEU A 7 -59.51 23.89 23.59
C LEU A 7 -58.29 24.75 23.22
N THR A 8 -57.70 25.35 24.21
CA THR A 8 -56.40 26.03 24.13
C THR A 8 -55.30 24.98 24.06
N LYS A 9 -54.63 24.89 22.90
CA LYS A 9 -53.42 24.05 22.73
C LYS A 9 -52.19 24.81 23.18
N THR A 10 -51.69 24.47 24.35
CA THR A 10 -50.37 24.94 24.83
C THR A 10 -49.27 24.13 24.13
N ALA A 11 -48.54 24.76 23.22
CA ALA A 11 -47.36 24.18 22.58
C ALA A 11 -46.16 24.28 23.53
N ILE A 12 -45.74 23.17 24.08
CA ILE A 12 -44.49 23.07 24.83
C ILE A 12 -43.36 22.88 23.78
N CYS A 13 -42.59 23.94 23.53
CA CYS A 13 -41.34 23.85 22.77
C CYS A 13 -40.27 23.16 23.62
N LEU A 14 -40.05 21.88 23.36
CA LEU A 14 -38.93 21.16 23.92
C LEU A 14 -37.68 21.52 23.12
N VAL A 15 -36.84 22.39 23.64
CA VAL A 15 -35.52 22.71 23.07
C VAL A 15 -34.59 21.56 23.40
N ILE A 16 -34.41 20.62 22.42
CA ILE A 16 -33.39 19.60 22.50
C ILE A 16 -32.05 20.25 22.12
N SER A 17 -31.30 20.67 23.12
CA SER A 17 -29.89 21.06 22.94
C SER A 17 -29.07 19.80 22.65
N THR A 18 -28.83 19.47 21.36
CA THR A 18 -27.87 18.50 20.96
C THR A 18 -26.46 19.04 21.20
N GLY A 19 -25.94 18.78 22.40
CA GLY A 19 -24.53 18.96 22.68
C GLY A 19 -23.70 18.06 21.78
N LEU A 20 -23.09 18.64 20.73
CA LEU A 20 -22.02 18.01 19.95
C LEU A 20 -20.85 17.81 20.91
N LEU A 21 -20.75 16.61 21.48
CA LEU A 21 -19.51 16.12 22.10
C LEU A 21 -18.48 15.94 20.98
N SER A 22 -17.73 17.00 20.70
CA SER A 22 -16.49 16.91 19.93
C SER A 22 -15.49 16.09 20.73
N LEU A 23 -15.46 14.79 20.48
CA LEU A 23 -14.36 13.95 20.96
C LEU A 23 -13.07 14.50 20.31
N PRO A 24 -12.01 14.74 21.09
CA PRO A 24 -10.74 15.09 20.50
C PRO A 24 -10.30 13.92 19.63
N VAL A 25 -10.26 14.11 18.32
CA VAL A 25 -9.53 13.21 17.41
C VAL A 25 -8.07 13.39 17.82
N ASN A 26 -7.60 12.54 18.72
CA ASN A 26 -6.18 12.37 18.93
C ASN A 26 -5.62 11.85 17.59
N ALA A 27 -5.10 12.76 16.78
CA ALA A 27 -4.21 12.40 15.69
C ALA A 27 -2.98 11.72 16.35
N GLN A 28 -3.08 10.40 16.49
CA GLN A 28 -2.00 9.58 17.00
C GLN A 28 -0.86 9.78 15.99
N LYS A 29 0.14 10.61 16.36
CA LYS A 29 1.37 10.72 15.58
C LYS A 29 1.85 9.29 15.36
N SER A 30 1.91 8.85 14.10
CA SER A 30 2.46 7.54 13.78
C SER A 30 3.85 7.49 14.40
N GLN A 31 4.07 6.51 15.26
CA GLN A 31 5.36 6.32 15.92
C GLN A 31 6.39 6.08 14.82
N LYS A 32 7.52 6.81 14.87
CA LYS A 32 8.61 6.60 13.93
C LYS A 32 9.07 5.16 13.92
N LEU A 33 9.32 4.64 12.73
CA LEU A 33 9.88 3.31 12.57
C LEU A 33 11.37 3.30 12.97
N THR A 34 11.79 2.25 13.64
CA THR A 34 13.22 1.97 13.90
C THR A 34 13.87 1.34 12.67
N ASP A 35 15.19 1.42 12.53
CA ASP A 35 15.91 0.81 11.41
C ASP A 35 15.61 -0.69 11.21
N PRO A 36 15.50 -1.56 12.26
CA PRO A 36 15.02 -2.93 12.10
C PRO A 36 13.60 -3.04 11.55
N GLU A 37 12.70 -2.15 11.94
CA GLU A 37 11.33 -2.12 11.46
C GLU A 37 11.26 -1.64 10.00
N ILE A 38 12.06 -0.63 9.63
CA ILE A 38 12.24 -0.17 8.25
C ILE A 38 12.75 -1.31 7.35
N ALA A 39 13.76 -2.04 7.81
CA ALA A 39 14.29 -3.18 7.07
C ALA A 39 13.21 -4.26 6.84
N SER A 40 12.37 -4.55 7.85
CA SER A 40 11.25 -5.48 7.71
C SER A 40 10.21 -4.98 6.69
N VAL A 41 9.83 -3.70 6.74
CA VAL A 41 8.89 -3.09 5.77
C VAL A 41 9.45 -3.19 4.35
N ALA A 42 10.71 -2.80 4.15
CA ALA A 42 11.34 -2.79 2.84
C ALA A 42 11.41 -4.21 2.23
N VAL A 43 11.90 -5.20 2.98
CA VAL A 43 11.96 -6.59 2.52
C VAL A 43 10.57 -7.14 2.23
N THR A 44 9.60 -6.91 3.12
CA THR A 44 8.22 -7.39 2.95
C THR A 44 7.56 -6.80 1.71
N ALA A 45 7.70 -5.50 1.48
CA ALA A 45 7.13 -4.85 0.29
C ALA A 45 7.71 -5.45 -1.00
N ASN A 46 9.02 -5.59 -1.09
CA ASN A 46 9.65 -6.21 -2.27
C ASN A 46 9.21 -7.67 -2.47
N GLN A 47 9.07 -8.47 -1.39
CA GLN A 47 8.60 -9.85 -1.47
C GLN A 47 7.15 -9.94 -1.95
N ILE A 48 6.29 -9.02 -1.54
CA ILE A 48 4.89 -8.96 -1.98
C ILE A 48 4.81 -8.73 -3.50
N ASP A 49 5.63 -7.84 -4.04
CA ASP A 49 5.67 -7.59 -5.49
C ASP A 49 6.14 -8.83 -6.26
N ILE A 50 7.20 -9.50 -5.79
CA ILE A 50 7.65 -10.78 -6.34
C ILE A 50 6.52 -11.82 -6.36
N ASP A 51 5.70 -11.88 -5.32
CA ASP A 51 4.58 -12.83 -5.24
C ASP A 51 3.50 -12.48 -6.29
N TYR A 52 3.20 -11.20 -6.52
CA TYR A 52 2.27 -10.78 -7.58
C TYR A 52 2.83 -11.11 -8.96
N ALA A 53 4.11 -10.81 -9.19
CA ALA A 53 4.80 -11.13 -10.42
C ALA A 53 4.78 -12.63 -10.73
N LYS A 54 5.03 -13.51 -9.73
CA LYS A 54 4.94 -14.97 -9.89
C LYS A 54 3.55 -15.43 -10.31
N ILE A 55 2.48 -14.80 -9.81
CA ILE A 55 1.10 -15.08 -10.24
C ILE A 55 0.94 -14.67 -11.71
N ALA A 56 1.42 -13.48 -12.08
CA ALA A 56 1.31 -12.97 -13.45
C ALA A 56 2.07 -13.86 -14.45
N ILE A 57 3.31 -14.23 -14.16
CA ILE A 57 4.12 -15.10 -15.01
C ILE A 57 3.40 -16.43 -15.33
N LYS A 58 2.66 -16.98 -14.35
CA LYS A 58 1.93 -18.24 -14.51
C LYS A 58 0.62 -18.09 -15.27
N LYS A 59 -0.08 -16.96 -15.12
CA LYS A 59 -1.48 -16.80 -15.57
C LYS A 59 -1.61 -16.04 -16.89
N THR A 60 -0.75 -15.04 -17.15
CA THR A 60 -0.87 -14.23 -18.35
C THR A 60 -0.42 -14.96 -19.61
N LYS A 61 -1.12 -14.70 -20.72
CA LYS A 61 -0.70 -15.06 -22.07
C LYS A 61 -0.23 -13.83 -22.86
N ASN A 62 -0.34 -12.63 -22.30
CA ASN A 62 0.14 -11.41 -22.89
C ASN A 62 1.66 -11.29 -22.72
N ALA A 63 2.39 -11.22 -23.82
CA ALA A 63 3.86 -11.20 -23.80
C ALA A 63 4.43 -9.98 -23.05
N ASN A 64 3.81 -8.79 -23.21
CA ASN A 64 4.27 -7.58 -22.56
C ASN A 64 4.07 -7.65 -21.04
N VAL A 65 2.90 -8.12 -20.59
CA VAL A 65 2.60 -8.32 -19.17
C VAL A 65 3.53 -9.37 -18.57
N LYS A 66 3.82 -10.45 -19.30
CA LYS A 66 4.73 -11.50 -18.84
C LYS A 66 6.16 -10.99 -18.69
N SER A 67 6.66 -10.26 -19.68
CA SER A 67 8.00 -9.66 -19.64
C SER A 67 8.12 -8.68 -18.48
N PHE A 68 7.13 -7.81 -18.29
CA PHE A 68 7.07 -6.89 -17.15
C PHE A 68 7.11 -7.63 -15.82
N ALA A 69 6.29 -8.66 -15.63
CA ALA A 69 6.28 -9.45 -14.42
C ALA A 69 7.62 -10.17 -14.15
N GLN A 70 8.31 -10.62 -15.19
CA GLN A 70 9.66 -11.20 -15.05
C GLN A 70 10.67 -10.16 -14.58
N THR A 71 10.59 -8.94 -15.10
CA THR A 71 11.41 -7.80 -14.65
C THR A 71 11.14 -7.51 -13.18
N MET A 72 9.86 -7.39 -12.77
CA MET A 72 9.48 -7.17 -11.37
C MET A 72 10.09 -8.22 -10.44
N ALA A 73 9.89 -9.50 -10.76
CA ALA A 73 10.42 -10.59 -9.93
C ALA A 73 11.96 -10.54 -9.79
N LYS A 74 12.68 -10.21 -10.87
CA LYS A 74 14.15 -10.14 -10.89
C LYS A 74 14.67 -8.93 -10.09
N ASP A 75 14.13 -7.76 -10.38
CA ASP A 75 14.67 -6.52 -9.85
C ASP A 75 14.33 -6.35 -8.35
N HIS A 76 13.12 -6.71 -7.94
CA HIS A 76 12.76 -6.73 -6.52
C HIS A 76 13.54 -7.77 -5.72
N GLN A 77 13.92 -8.92 -6.32
CA GLN A 77 14.82 -9.86 -5.67
C GLN A 77 16.21 -9.24 -5.45
N ALA A 78 16.75 -8.53 -6.44
CA ALA A 78 18.03 -7.84 -6.28
C ALA A 78 18.00 -6.78 -5.18
N VAL A 79 16.88 -6.07 -5.00
CA VAL A 79 16.70 -5.11 -3.89
C VAL A 79 16.67 -5.84 -2.54
N ILE A 80 15.99 -7.01 -2.44
CA ILE A 80 16.00 -7.83 -1.23
C ILE A 80 17.42 -8.29 -0.90
N ASP A 81 18.16 -8.77 -1.89
CA ASP A 81 19.53 -9.29 -1.69
C ASP A 81 20.44 -8.18 -1.13
N GLN A 82 20.33 -6.95 -1.63
CA GLN A 82 21.04 -5.79 -1.11
C GLN A 82 20.62 -5.46 0.34
N ALA A 83 19.32 -5.50 0.63
CA ALA A 83 18.80 -5.23 1.98
C ALA A 83 19.29 -6.29 2.99
N VAL A 84 19.30 -7.56 2.60
CA VAL A 84 19.79 -8.68 3.43
C VAL A 84 21.31 -8.55 3.66
N ALA A 85 22.08 -8.22 2.62
CA ALA A 85 23.52 -8.00 2.75
C ALA A 85 23.84 -6.84 3.72
N LEU A 86 23.08 -5.74 3.62
CA LEU A 86 23.23 -4.60 4.54
C LEU A 86 22.83 -4.97 5.97
N ALA A 87 21.71 -5.64 6.18
CA ALA A 87 21.27 -6.09 7.50
C ALA A 87 22.32 -7.01 8.16
N THR A 88 22.92 -7.91 7.38
CA THR A 88 24.00 -8.79 7.83
C THR A 88 25.24 -8.00 8.23
N LYS A 89 25.67 -7.05 7.40
CA LYS A 89 26.82 -6.17 7.67
C LYS A 89 26.62 -5.38 8.96
N LEU A 90 25.41 -4.85 9.16
CA LEU A 90 25.06 -4.01 10.32
C LEU A 90 24.69 -4.86 11.55
N LYS A 91 24.63 -6.19 11.44
CA LYS A 91 24.16 -7.12 12.48
C LYS A 91 22.76 -6.76 13.00
N VAL A 92 21.89 -6.31 12.08
CA VAL A 92 20.50 -5.95 12.37
C VAL A 92 19.58 -7.10 11.94
N THR A 93 18.68 -7.50 12.82
CA THR A 93 17.60 -8.44 12.50
C THR A 93 16.33 -7.64 12.19
N PRO A 94 15.74 -7.79 11.00
CA PRO A 94 14.46 -7.15 10.68
C PRO A 94 13.39 -7.47 11.71
N LYS A 95 12.58 -6.48 12.11
CA LYS A 95 11.55 -6.61 13.12
C LYS A 95 10.20 -6.25 12.59
N ASP A 96 9.23 -7.17 12.70
CA ASP A 96 7.85 -6.95 12.30
C ASP A 96 7.18 -5.82 13.10
N ASN A 97 6.31 -5.09 12.41
CA ASN A 97 5.60 -3.95 12.96
C ASN A 97 4.18 -3.87 12.38
N ALA A 98 3.43 -2.83 12.76
CA ALA A 98 2.05 -2.63 12.29
C ALA A 98 1.98 -2.43 10.77
N THR A 99 2.92 -1.68 10.17
CA THR A 99 3.00 -1.44 8.72
C THR A 99 3.25 -2.76 7.96
N THR A 100 4.21 -3.57 8.40
CA THR A 100 4.48 -4.89 7.81
C THR A 100 3.22 -5.78 7.84
N LYS A 101 2.51 -5.82 8.98
CA LYS A 101 1.28 -6.60 9.10
C LYS A 101 0.17 -6.10 8.19
N ALA A 102 0.02 -4.77 8.06
CA ALA A 102 -0.97 -4.16 7.17
C ALA A 102 -0.67 -4.49 5.69
N PHE A 103 0.61 -4.43 5.29
CA PHE A 103 1.05 -4.81 3.94
C PHE A 103 0.72 -6.27 3.63
N LEU A 104 1.03 -7.20 4.53
CA LEU A 104 0.72 -8.62 4.38
C LEU A 104 -0.79 -8.88 4.27
N ALA A 105 -1.59 -8.19 5.08
CA ALA A 105 -3.05 -8.31 5.03
C ALA A 105 -3.63 -7.77 3.70
N GLY A 106 -3.13 -6.63 3.21
CA GLY A 106 -3.46 -6.08 1.90
C GLY A 106 -3.05 -7.02 0.77
N ALA A 107 -1.84 -7.55 0.85
CA ALA A 107 -1.31 -8.50 -0.13
C ALA A 107 -2.15 -9.78 -0.24
N ALA A 108 -2.66 -10.30 0.87
CA ALA A 108 -3.54 -11.46 0.86
C ALA A 108 -4.81 -11.21 0.04
N LYS A 109 -5.43 -10.03 0.20
CA LYS A 109 -6.62 -9.62 -0.57
C LYS A 109 -6.30 -9.48 -2.07
N THR A 110 -5.18 -8.82 -2.40
CA THR A 110 -4.73 -8.66 -3.79
C THR A 110 -4.44 -10.01 -4.44
N ARG A 111 -3.73 -10.92 -3.76
CA ARG A 111 -3.49 -12.28 -4.29
C ARG A 111 -4.79 -13.04 -4.55
N ALA A 112 -5.77 -12.96 -3.65
CA ALA A 112 -7.08 -13.57 -3.84
C ALA A 112 -7.80 -12.99 -5.07
N MET A 113 -7.79 -11.67 -5.22
CA MET A 113 -8.37 -10.95 -6.37
C MET A 113 -7.67 -11.35 -7.68
N LEU A 114 -6.35 -11.39 -7.75
CA LEU A 114 -5.60 -11.79 -8.93
C LEU A 114 -5.87 -13.26 -9.29
N ASN A 115 -5.95 -14.14 -8.30
CA ASN A 115 -6.22 -15.55 -8.52
C ASN A 115 -7.65 -15.82 -9.05
N SER A 116 -8.62 -14.99 -8.72
CA SER A 116 -10.00 -15.12 -9.20
C SER A 116 -10.19 -14.70 -10.67
N LYS A 117 -9.23 -14.00 -11.28
CA LYS A 117 -9.33 -13.48 -12.64
C LYS A 117 -8.54 -14.30 -13.65
N THR A 118 -8.94 -14.23 -14.94
CA THR A 118 -8.26 -14.91 -16.06
C THR A 118 -8.25 -14.03 -17.32
N GLY A 119 -7.38 -14.35 -18.26
CA GLY A 119 -7.30 -13.69 -19.57
C GLY A 119 -7.09 -12.17 -19.45
N LYS A 120 -7.73 -11.40 -20.32
CA LYS A 120 -7.61 -9.94 -20.36
C LYS A 120 -8.01 -9.26 -19.03
N ALA A 121 -8.99 -9.82 -18.31
CA ALA A 121 -9.40 -9.29 -17.02
C ALA A 121 -8.32 -9.49 -15.95
N PHE A 122 -7.56 -10.58 -16.02
CA PHE A 122 -6.38 -10.79 -15.19
C PHE A 122 -5.28 -9.80 -15.53
N ASP A 123 -4.92 -9.68 -16.81
CA ASP A 123 -3.84 -8.81 -17.26
C ASP A 123 -4.08 -7.36 -16.81
N LYS A 124 -5.32 -6.88 -17.04
CA LYS A 124 -5.72 -5.54 -16.58
C LYS A 124 -5.61 -5.39 -15.07
N ALA A 125 -6.12 -6.33 -14.30
CA ALA A 125 -6.13 -6.26 -12.85
C ALA A 125 -4.70 -6.31 -12.25
N TYR A 126 -3.81 -7.11 -12.85
CA TYR A 126 -2.41 -7.16 -12.44
C TYR A 126 -1.73 -5.81 -12.69
N VAL A 127 -1.83 -5.28 -13.92
CA VAL A 127 -1.17 -4.02 -14.28
C VAL A 127 -1.74 -2.83 -13.51
N ASP A 128 -3.06 -2.76 -13.29
CA ASP A 128 -3.69 -1.74 -12.45
C ASP A 128 -3.17 -1.81 -11.00
N ASN A 129 -2.98 -3.04 -10.48
CA ASN A 129 -2.37 -3.25 -9.16
C ASN A 129 -0.92 -2.76 -9.13
N GLU A 130 -0.11 -3.07 -10.14
CA GLU A 130 1.29 -2.65 -10.20
C GLU A 130 1.42 -1.11 -10.20
N VAL A 131 0.58 -0.40 -10.96
CA VAL A 131 0.54 1.07 -10.95
C VAL A 131 0.20 1.59 -9.55
N ALA A 132 -0.83 1.04 -8.91
CA ALA A 132 -1.24 1.48 -7.57
C ALA A 132 -0.18 1.13 -6.52
N TYR A 133 0.40 -0.06 -6.61
CA TYR A 133 1.40 -0.57 -5.68
C TYR A 133 2.69 0.26 -5.72
N HIS A 134 3.22 0.52 -6.92
CA HIS A 134 4.44 1.33 -7.05
C HIS A 134 4.24 2.78 -6.61
N LYS A 135 3.07 3.39 -6.88
CA LYS A 135 2.74 4.72 -6.33
C LYS A 135 2.76 4.73 -4.80
N ALA A 136 2.16 3.72 -4.19
CA ALA A 136 2.14 3.61 -2.73
C ALA A 136 3.54 3.32 -2.16
N ALA A 137 4.31 2.42 -2.79
CA ALA A 137 5.66 2.07 -2.36
C ALA A 137 6.63 3.26 -2.45
N ILE A 138 6.60 4.02 -3.55
CA ILE A 138 7.40 5.24 -3.72
C ILE A 138 7.06 6.25 -2.62
N ASN A 139 5.76 6.49 -2.40
CA ASN A 139 5.31 7.40 -1.33
C ASN A 139 5.77 6.95 0.06
N GLU A 140 5.68 5.66 0.36
CA GLU A 140 6.13 5.09 1.64
C GLU A 140 7.64 5.29 1.82
N VAL A 141 8.44 5.00 0.80
CA VAL A 141 9.90 5.18 0.85
C VAL A 141 10.26 6.65 1.05
N GLU A 142 9.69 7.56 0.26
CA GLU A 142 10.02 8.98 0.28
C GLU A 142 9.58 9.69 1.57
N ASN A 143 8.38 9.36 2.07
CA ASN A 143 7.73 10.14 3.12
C ASN A 143 7.74 9.46 4.51
N VAL A 144 8.09 8.18 4.59
CA VAL A 144 8.15 7.43 5.85
C VAL A 144 9.53 6.81 6.05
N LEU A 145 9.94 5.87 5.18
CA LEU A 145 11.13 5.06 5.46
C LEU A 145 12.42 5.89 5.44
N VAL A 146 12.61 6.77 4.44
CA VAL A 146 13.81 7.62 4.33
C VAL A 146 13.87 8.67 5.46
N PRO A 147 12.78 9.38 5.81
CA PRO A 147 12.78 10.29 6.96
C PRO A 147 13.03 9.62 8.31
N ASP A 148 12.50 8.41 8.51
CA ASP A 148 12.60 7.68 9.78
C ASP A 148 13.95 6.99 9.93
N ALA A 149 14.62 6.58 8.84
CA ALA A 149 15.89 5.88 8.88
C ALA A 149 16.97 6.72 9.58
N THR A 150 17.59 6.12 10.62
CA THR A 150 18.68 6.75 11.39
C THR A 150 20.05 6.27 10.92
N ASN A 151 20.16 5.04 10.42
CA ASN A 151 21.40 4.53 9.83
C ASN A 151 21.61 5.11 8.42
N GLY A 152 22.76 5.74 8.18
CA GLY A 152 23.06 6.39 6.91
C GLY A 152 23.15 5.41 5.71
N GLU A 153 23.64 4.18 5.91
CA GLU A 153 23.71 3.18 4.85
C GLU A 153 22.32 2.65 4.48
N LEU A 154 21.44 2.45 5.46
CA LEU A 154 20.04 2.08 5.22
C LEU A 154 19.32 3.18 4.46
N LYS A 155 19.50 4.44 4.88
CA LYS A 155 18.93 5.59 4.18
C LYS A 155 19.40 5.67 2.72
N ALA A 156 20.69 5.50 2.48
CA ALA A 156 21.27 5.51 1.14
C ALA A 156 20.72 4.36 0.28
N LEU A 157 20.55 3.16 0.83
CA LEU A 157 19.95 2.02 0.13
C LEU A 157 18.51 2.31 -0.27
N LEU A 158 17.69 2.83 0.63
CA LEU A 158 16.31 3.22 0.34
C LEU A 158 16.23 4.27 -0.78
N GLN A 159 17.08 5.29 -0.71
CA GLN A 159 17.14 6.34 -1.72
C GLN A 159 17.61 5.81 -3.08
N SER A 160 18.54 4.86 -3.10
CA SER A 160 19.05 4.26 -4.35
C SER A 160 18.03 3.39 -5.07
N ALA A 161 17.02 2.85 -4.36
CA ALA A 161 15.96 2.06 -4.96
C ALA A 161 14.86 2.92 -5.65
N LEU A 162 14.72 4.20 -5.28
CA LEU A 162 13.64 5.05 -5.79
C LEU A 162 13.65 5.23 -7.31
N PRO A 163 14.79 5.47 -8.00
CA PRO A 163 14.80 5.55 -9.46
C PRO A 163 14.24 4.28 -10.12
N LEU A 164 14.64 3.10 -9.65
CA LEU A 164 14.16 1.83 -10.14
C LEU A 164 12.63 1.69 -9.98
N PHE A 165 12.09 2.02 -8.82
CA PHE A 165 10.64 1.96 -8.58
C PHE A 165 9.86 2.95 -9.46
N LYS A 166 10.42 4.12 -9.75
CA LYS A 166 9.85 5.10 -10.68
C LYS A 166 9.86 4.59 -12.12
N GLU A 167 10.91 3.90 -12.55
CA GLU A 167 10.97 3.23 -13.85
C GLU A 167 9.94 2.11 -13.96
N HIS A 168 9.78 1.29 -12.93
CA HIS A 168 8.73 0.25 -12.86
C HIS A 168 7.34 0.85 -12.98
N LEU A 169 7.06 1.95 -12.25
CA LEU A 169 5.78 2.66 -12.35
C LEU A 169 5.52 3.15 -13.77
N ALA A 170 6.50 3.81 -14.39
CA ALA A 170 6.35 4.32 -15.75
C ALA A 170 6.09 3.19 -16.76
N HIS A 171 6.76 2.05 -16.61
CA HIS A 171 6.55 0.87 -17.45
C HIS A 171 5.15 0.26 -17.23
N ALA A 172 4.70 0.14 -15.97
CA ALA A 172 3.35 -0.33 -15.65
C ALA A 172 2.27 0.59 -16.26
N GLU A 173 2.43 1.91 -16.15
CA GLU A 173 1.50 2.89 -16.75
C GLU A 173 1.48 2.82 -18.28
N MET A 174 2.62 2.54 -18.92
CA MET A 174 2.68 2.32 -20.38
C MET A 174 1.87 1.08 -20.78
N ILE A 175 2.06 -0.05 -20.10
CA ILE A 175 1.29 -1.28 -20.36
C ILE A 175 -0.19 -1.06 -20.07
N GLN A 176 -0.54 -0.36 -18.99
CA GLN A 176 -1.93 -0.03 -18.65
C GLN A 176 -2.64 0.69 -19.81
N LYS A 177 -1.98 1.68 -20.43
CA LYS A 177 -2.51 2.40 -21.62
C LYS A 177 -2.67 1.48 -22.83
N GLN A 178 -1.78 0.50 -23.00
CA GLN A 178 -1.90 -0.48 -24.10
C GLN A 178 -3.08 -1.43 -23.90
N LEU A 179 -3.34 -1.87 -22.67
CA LEU A 179 -4.45 -2.77 -22.33
C LEU A 179 -5.83 -2.09 -22.36
N SER A 180 -5.88 -0.75 -22.38
CA SER A 180 -7.11 0.04 -22.42
C SER A 180 -7.59 0.34 -23.86
N LYS A 181 -6.82 -0.05 -24.87
CA LYS A 181 -7.17 0.06 -26.31
C LYS A 181 -7.84 -1.22 -26.79
#